data_a51f50498462620497d673d14840e937
#
_entry.id   a51f50498462620497d673d14840e937
#
_cell.length_a   1.000
_cell.length_b   1.000
_cell.length_c   1.000
_cell.angle_alpha   90.00
_cell.angle_beta   90.00
_cell.angle_gamma   90.00
#
_symmetry.space_group_name_H-M   'P 1'
#
loop_
_entity.id
_entity.type
_entity.pdbx_description
1 polymer ?
#
loop_
_entity_poly.entity_id
_entity_poly.type
_entity_poly.pdbx_seq_one_letter_code
_entity_poly.pdbx_strand_id
1 'polypeptide(L)'
;GINVAKIKEIITYQPVTPVPNSHPSIEGIFMPRDTMITAIDLKNCLGRGESEKKGLFIVTNFNKLDIAFHVESVLGIHRVSWRDIIKPDITISAADESVATGIIKKNDKLIIILDFEKIVSDINPETGLKMSELNELGERTRSSVPILIAEDSPLLNKLIVDSLKAAGYVNLIHTENGQQAYDVITQCKEDGTLDQHVRCIITDIEMPEMDGHRQT
;
A
#
# COMPACT_ATOMS: atom_id res chain seq x y z
N GLY A 1 -3.03 3.59 12.75
CA GLY A 1 -1.84 4.35 12.34
C GLY A 1 -1.67 4.33 10.84
N ILE A 2 -0.96 5.30 10.32
CA ILE A 2 -0.59 5.44 8.90
C ILE A 2 0.90 5.73 8.81
N ASN A 3 1.55 5.28 7.74
CA ASN A 3 2.92 5.65 7.45
C ASN A 3 3.03 7.15 7.10
N VAL A 4 3.94 7.86 7.77
CA VAL A 4 4.16 9.30 7.58
C VAL A 4 4.61 9.63 6.15
N ALA A 5 5.35 8.74 5.49
CA ALA A 5 5.81 8.94 4.12
C ALA A 5 4.66 9.11 3.10
N LYS A 6 3.48 8.59 3.42
CA LYS A 6 2.28 8.70 2.57
C LYS A 6 1.46 9.98 2.84
N ILE A 7 1.81 10.74 3.88
CA ILE A 7 1.09 11.95 4.28
C ILE A 7 1.70 13.16 3.57
N LYS A 8 0.88 13.86 2.81
CA LYS A 8 1.25 15.13 2.16
C LYS A 8 1.10 16.31 3.13
N GLU A 9 -0.03 16.39 3.81
CA GLU A 9 -0.33 17.42 4.81
C GLU A 9 -1.47 17.00 5.74
N ILE A 10 -1.59 17.66 6.87
CA ILE A 10 -2.71 17.52 7.80
C ILE A 10 -3.37 18.90 7.94
N ILE A 11 -4.65 18.97 7.67
CA ILE A 11 -5.42 20.21 7.70
C ILE A 11 -6.64 20.06 8.63
N THR A 12 -7.14 21.17 9.14
CA THR A 12 -8.40 21.18 9.90
C THR A 12 -9.58 20.81 9.00
N TYR A 13 -10.59 20.19 9.59
CA TYR A 13 -11.83 19.88 8.89
C TYR A 13 -12.38 21.11 8.18
N GLN A 14 -12.81 20.93 6.95
CA GLN A 14 -13.50 21.92 6.13
C GLN A 14 -14.79 21.31 5.62
N PRO A 15 -15.86 22.13 5.43
CA PRO A 15 -17.09 21.63 4.83
C PRO A 15 -16.83 21.00 3.47
N VAL A 16 -17.40 19.82 3.25
CA VAL A 16 -17.32 19.07 2.01
C VAL A 16 -18.62 19.20 1.24
N THR A 17 -18.53 19.14 -0.09
CA THR A 17 -19.69 19.07 -0.98
C THR A 17 -20.00 17.58 -1.25
N PRO A 18 -21.16 17.07 -0.83
CA PRO A 18 -21.53 15.68 -1.07
C PRO A 18 -21.59 15.36 -2.57
N VAL A 19 -21.15 14.17 -2.94
CA VAL A 19 -21.20 13.67 -4.32
C VAL A 19 -22.37 12.68 -4.44
N PRO A 20 -23.37 12.93 -5.30
CA PRO A 20 -24.48 12.00 -5.49
C PRO A 20 -24.00 10.62 -5.97
N ASN A 21 -24.63 9.55 -5.46
CA ASN A 21 -24.34 8.15 -5.81
C ASN A 21 -22.89 7.72 -5.56
N SER A 22 -22.16 8.41 -4.69
CA SER A 22 -20.83 7.99 -4.25
C SER A 22 -20.90 6.83 -3.24
N HIS A 23 -19.76 6.18 -3.02
CA HIS A 23 -19.64 5.15 -1.97
C HIS A 23 -20.00 5.74 -0.59
N PRO A 24 -20.67 5.00 0.32
CA PRO A 24 -21.10 5.51 1.62
C PRO A 24 -19.98 6.09 2.49
N SER A 25 -18.76 5.63 2.31
CA SER A 25 -17.59 6.15 3.02
C SER A 25 -17.01 7.44 2.41
N ILE A 26 -17.47 7.86 1.24
CA ILE A 26 -17.09 9.16 0.65
C ILE A 26 -17.96 10.24 1.28
N GLU A 27 -17.35 11.12 2.07
CA GLU A 27 -18.03 12.25 2.70
C GLU A 27 -18.35 13.34 1.71
N GLY A 28 -17.53 13.49 0.68
CA GLY A 28 -17.70 14.47 -0.38
C GLY A 28 -16.38 14.91 -0.99
N ILE A 29 -16.43 16.09 -1.63
CA ILE A 29 -15.25 16.75 -2.21
C ILE A 29 -15.07 18.14 -1.62
N PHE A 30 -13.84 18.60 -1.51
CA PHE A 30 -13.50 19.97 -1.13
C PHE A 30 -12.27 20.44 -1.91
N MET A 31 -11.98 21.73 -1.89
CA MET A 31 -10.96 22.33 -2.75
C MET A 31 -10.06 23.28 -1.95
N PRO A 32 -9.09 22.73 -1.20
CA PRO A 32 -8.05 23.56 -0.61
C PRO A 32 -7.06 23.99 -1.69
N ARG A 33 -6.78 25.29 -1.80
CA ARG A 33 -5.75 25.81 -2.72
C ARG A 33 -5.90 25.35 -4.18
N ASP A 34 -7.11 25.43 -4.73
CA ASP A 34 -7.42 25.11 -6.13
C ASP A 34 -7.21 23.65 -6.57
N THR A 35 -6.99 22.74 -5.64
CA THR A 35 -6.90 21.29 -5.90
C THR A 35 -8.14 20.61 -5.36
N MET A 36 -8.86 19.89 -6.22
CA MET A 36 -10.02 19.08 -5.80
C MET A 36 -9.54 17.81 -5.10
N ILE A 37 -10.03 17.60 -3.88
CA ILE A 37 -9.67 16.45 -3.03
C ILE A 37 -10.94 15.72 -2.62
N THR A 38 -10.94 14.41 -2.74
CA THR A 38 -11.99 13.54 -2.23
C THR A 38 -11.78 13.29 -0.75
N ALA A 39 -12.82 13.54 0.07
CA ALA A 39 -12.82 13.25 1.49
C ALA A 39 -13.48 11.90 1.77
N ILE A 40 -12.75 11.04 2.49
CA ILE A 40 -13.19 9.71 2.93
C ILE A 40 -13.34 9.74 4.45
N ASP A 41 -14.51 9.36 4.96
CA ASP A 41 -14.74 9.17 6.38
C ASP A 41 -14.12 7.85 6.85
N LEU A 42 -12.93 7.94 7.48
CA LEU A 42 -12.21 6.76 7.96
C LEU A 42 -12.99 5.98 9.03
N LYS A 43 -13.77 6.67 9.87
CA LYS A 43 -14.59 6.04 10.91
C LYS A 43 -15.69 5.18 10.28
N ASN A 44 -16.32 5.70 9.22
CA ASN A 44 -17.31 4.96 8.45
C ASN A 44 -16.70 3.76 7.70
N CYS A 45 -15.53 3.93 7.08
CA CYS A 45 -14.77 2.81 6.47
C CYS A 45 -14.50 1.67 7.44
N LEU A 46 -14.29 1.98 8.72
CA LEU A 46 -14.03 0.99 9.76
C LEU A 46 -15.31 0.46 10.43
N GLY A 47 -16.49 0.71 9.86
CA GLY A 47 -17.77 0.23 10.38
C GLY A 47 -18.17 0.82 11.75
N ARG A 48 -17.64 2.01 12.10
CA ARG A 48 -17.88 2.65 13.40
C ARG A 48 -18.88 3.81 13.35
N GLY A 49 -19.63 3.91 12.27
CA GLY A 49 -20.56 4.99 11.99
C GLY A 49 -19.90 6.23 11.42
N GLU A 50 -20.67 7.28 11.18
CA GLU A 50 -20.20 8.53 10.59
C GLU A 50 -19.38 9.38 11.57
N SER A 51 -18.43 10.14 11.03
CA SER A 51 -17.66 11.13 11.78
C SER A 51 -18.51 12.40 12.02
N GLU A 52 -18.23 13.08 13.13
CA GLU A 52 -18.79 14.41 13.35
C GLU A 52 -18.08 15.41 12.41
N LYS A 53 -18.78 16.46 11.97
CA LYS A 53 -18.24 17.52 11.08
C LYS A 53 -17.20 18.40 11.78
N LYS A 54 -16.19 17.76 12.35
CA LYS A 54 -15.05 18.37 13.07
C LYS A 54 -13.85 17.41 13.04
N GLY A 55 -12.68 17.88 13.40
CA GLY A 55 -11.46 17.07 13.44
C GLY A 55 -10.47 17.50 12.39
N LEU A 56 -9.83 16.55 11.75
CA LEU A 56 -8.73 16.77 10.82
C LEU A 56 -8.91 15.94 9.55
N PHE A 57 -8.38 16.46 8.44
CA PHE A 57 -8.13 15.71 7.24
C PHE A 57 -6.64 15.36 7.13
N ILE A 58 -6.33 14.09 6.98
CA ILE A 58 -5.00 13.61 6.59
C ILE A 58 -5.00 13.49 5.08
N VAL A 59 -4.33 14.42 4.40
CA VAL A 59 -4.21 14.43 2.94
C VAL A 59 -3.05 13.54 2.54
N THR A 60 -3.33 12.61 1.68
CA THR A 60 -2.40 11.61 1.15
C THR A 60 -2.40 11.66 -0.38
N ASN A 61 -1.36 11.12 -1.00
CA ASN A 61 -1.31 10.98 -2.44
C ASN A 61 -1.14 9.50 -2.80
N PHE A 62 -2.12 8.93 -3.50
CA PHE A 62 -2.09 7.58 -4.03
C PHE A 62 -2.26 7.63 -5.54
N ASN A 63 -1.29 7.11 -6.29
CA ASN A 63 -1.35 7.04 -7.76
C ASN A 63 -1.72 8.39 -8.41
N LYS A 64 -1.11 9.50 -7.92
CA LYS A 64 -1.36 10.88 -8.37
C LYS A 64 -2.77 11.42 -8.03
N LEU A 65 -3.54 10.71 -7.23
CA LEU A 65 -4.81 11.18 -6.69
C LEU A 65 -4.61 11.70 -5.26
N ASP A 66 -4.99 12.94 -5.01
CA ASP A 66 -5.02 13.49 -3.66
C ASP A 66 -6.31 13.05 -2.97
N ILE A 67 -6.18 12.36 -1.85
CA ILE A 67 -7.29 11.84 -1.05
C ILE A 67 -7.10 12.31 0.39
N ALA A 68 -8.18 12.76 1.02
CA ALA A 68 -8.19 13.17 2.41
C ALA A 68 -8.97 12.18 3.26
N PHE A 69 -8.33 11.65 4.29
CA PHE A 69 -9.00 10.82 5.28
C PHE A 69 -9.45 11.66 6.47
N HIS A 70 -10.75 11.69 6.71
CA HIS A 70 -11.32 12.36 7.86
C HIS A 70 -11.08 11.56 9.13
N VAL A 71 -10.47 12.19 10.12
CA VAL A 71 -10.15 11.60 11.43
C VAL A 71 -10.52 12.55 12.55
N GLU A 72 -10.85 12.02 13.73
CA GLU A 72 -11.20 12.83 14.90
C GLU A 72 -9.99 13.62 15.42
N SER A 73 -8.80 13.00 15.43
CA SER A 73 -7.57 13.64 15.91
C SER A 73 -6.32 12.89 15.44
N VAL A 74 -5.19 13.56 15.49
CA VAL A 74 -3.86 13.00 15.30
C VAL A 74 -3.09 13.12 16.61
N LEU A 75 -2.66 11.99 17.16
CA LEU A 75 -2.03 11.93 18.49
C LEU A 75 -0.52 12.23 18.44
N GLY A 76 0.10 12.13 17.26
CA GLY A 76 1.51 12.41 17.08
C GLY A 76 2.19 11.44 16.12
N ILE A 77 3.50 11.63 15.95
CA ILE A 77 4.36 10.79 15.11
C ILE A 77 5.19 9.90 16.02
N HIS A 78 5.23 8.62 15.70
CA HIS A 78 5.98 7.64 16.46
C HIS A 78 6.99 6.93 15.55
N ARG A 79 8.23 6.83 16.00
CA ARG A 79 9.20 5.91 15.38
C ARG A 79 8.93 4.51 15.88
N VAL A 80 8.82 3.58 14.95
CA VAL A 80 8.55 2.16 15.21
C VAL A 80 9.53 1.35 14.39
N SER A 81 10.10 0.32 14.98
CA SER A 81 10.88 -0.66 14.25
C SER A 81 9.95 -1.73 13.68
N TRP A 82 10.26 -2.26 12.51
CA TRP A 82 9.53 -3.40 11.93
C TRP A 82 9.45 -4.60 12.89
N ARG A 83 10.45 -4.75 13.77
CA ARG A 83 10.49 -5.81 14.80
C ARG A 83 9.41 -5.64 15.88
N ASP A 84 8.90 -4.43 16.05
CA ASP A 84 7.87 -4.10 17.04
C ASP A 84 6.45 -4.24 16.47
N ILE A 85 6.34 -4.51 15.17
CA ILE A 85 5.07 -4.71 14.47
C ILE A 85 4.67 -6.17 14.56
N ILE A 86 3.58 -6.44 15.25
CA ILE A 86 2.99 -7.75 15.38
C ILE A 86 2.00 -7.94 14.21
N LYS A 87 2.16 -9.01 13.42
CA LYS A 87 1.18 -9.35 12.39
C LYS A 87 -0.15 -9.70 13.08
N PRO A 88 -1.29 -9.22 12.57
CA PRO A 88 -2.60 -9.60 13.11
C PRO A 88 -2.77 -11.13 13.02
N ASP A 89 -3.29 -11.74 14.10
CA ASP A 89 -3.61 -13.17 14.11
C ASP A 89 -4.77 -13.44 13.15
N ILE A 90 -4.83 -14.66 12.59
CA ILE A 90 -5.86 -15.13 11.62
C ILE A 90 -7.30 -14.89 12.15
N THR A 91 -7.47 -14.89 13.47
CA THR A 91 -8.77 -14.57 14.11
C THR A 91 -9.18 -13.10 14.00
N ILE A 92 -8.22 -12.18 13.81
CA ILE A 92 -8.48 -10.74 13.63
C ILE A 92 -8.50 -10.38 12.14
N SER A 93 -7.75 -11.13 11.34
CA SER A 93 -7.69 -11.02 9.88
C SER A 93 -8.55 -12.08 9.18
N ALA A 94 -9.70 -12.41 9.74
CA ALA A 94 -10.64 -13.32 9.10
C ALA A 94 -11.02 -12.76 7.73
N ALA A 95 -10.49 -13.40 6.70
CA ALA A 95 -10.63 -13.15 5.28
C ALA A 95 -9.72 -12.03 4.71
N ASP A 96 -9.50 -12.13 3.40
CA ASP A 96 -8.84 -11.18 2.50
C ASP A 96 -9.37 -9.72 2.58
N GLU A 97 -10.31 -9.44 3.45
CA GLU A 97 -10.98 -8.15 3.63
C GLU A 97 -10.40 -7.27 4.73
N SER A 98 -9.45 -7.76 5.55
CA SER A 98 -8.90 -6.95 6.63
C SER A 98 -8.02 -5.81 6.10
N VAL A 99 -8.35 -4.59 6.51
CA VAL A 99 -7.54 -3.39 6.25
C VAL A 99 -6.44 -3.17 7.29
N ALA A 100 -6.29 -4.08 8.27
CA ALA A 100 -5.28 -4.02 9.31
C ALA A 100 -4.03 -4.80 8.87
N THR A 101 -2.90 -4.12 8.72
CA THR A 101 -1.62 -4.72 8.29
C THR A 101 -0.70 -5.05 9.45
N GLY A 102 -0.89 -4.42 10.61
CA GLY A 102 -0.05 -4.66 11.77
C GLY A 102 -0.61 -4.08 13.05
N ILE A 103 -0.04 -4.52 14.17
CA ILE A 103 -0.39 -4.04 15.51
C ILE A 103 0.89 -3.66 16.24
N ILE A 104 0.93 -2.47 16.82
CA ILE A 104 2.03 -1.99 17.65
C ILE A 104 1.52 -1.86 19.08
N LYS A 105 2.28 -2.36 20.05
CA LYS A 105 2.03 -2.08 21.47
C LYS A 105 2.90 -0.92 21.92
N LYS A 106 2.27 0.18 22.41
CA LYS A 106 2.98 1.34 22.95
C LYS A 106 2.24 1.90 24.14
N ASN A 107 2.96 2.08 25.27
CA ASN A 107 2.41 2.63 26.52
C ASN A 107 1.06 1.98 26.91
N ASP A 108 1.03 0.64 26.93
CA ASP A 108 -0.17 -0.19 27.20
C ASP A 108 -1.36 0.03 26.26
N LYS A 109 -1.16 0.73 25.15
CA LYS A 109 -2.14 0.89 24.09
C LYS A 109 -1.73 0.07 22.86
N LEU A 110 -2.73 -0.50 22.20
CA LEU A 110 -2.55 -1.15 20.91
C LEU A 110 -2.87 -0.13 19.80
N ILE A 111 -1.95 0.03 18.86
CA ILE A 111 -2.11 0.88 17.69
C ILE A 111 -2.20 -0.06 16.48
N ILE A 112 -3.33 -0.05 15.79
CA ILE A 112 -3.53 -0.81 14.58
C ILE A 112 -2.99 0.01 13.40
N ILE A 113 -2.13 -0.59 12.60
CA ILE A 113 -1.66 -0.02 11.34
C ILE A 113 -2.68 -0.41 10.26
N LEU A 114 -3.10 0.57 9.47
CA LEU A 114 -4.10 0.37 8.42
C LEU A 114 -3.46 0.48 7.05
N ASP A 115 -3.95 -0.34 6.12
CA ASP A 115 -3.67 -0.25 4.70
C ASP A 115 -4.63 0.77 4.06
N PHE A 116 -4.14 1.97 3.86
CA PHE A 116 -4.93 3.04 3.26
C PHE A 116 -5.10 2.87 1.75
N GLU A 117 -4.17 2.18 1.09
CA GLU A 117 -4.29 1.87 -0.34
C GLU A 117 -5.41 0.86 -0.58
N LYS A 118 -5.48 -0.16 0.29
CA LYS A 118 -6.59 -1.11 0.27
C LYS A 118 -7.93 -0.41 0.52
N ILE A 119 -8.03 0.48 1.52
CA ILE A 119 -9.25 1.24 1.78
C ILE A 119 -9.69 2.02 0.53
N VAL A 120 -8.76 2.70 -0.15
CA VAL A 120 -9.06 3.45 -1.37
C VAL A 120 -9.51 2.52 -2.51
N SER A 121 -8.82 1.39 -2.68
CA SER A 121 -9.15 0.38 -3.70
C SER A 121 -10.51 -0.27 -3.45
N ASP A 122 -10.88 -0.52 -2.19
CA ASP A 122 -12.18 -1.09 -1.84
C ASP A 122 -13.33 -0.10 -2.13
N ILE A 123 -13.08 1.20 -1.93
CA ILE A 123 -14.06 2.27 -2.23
C ILE A 123 -14.19 2.49 -3.74
N ASN A 124 -13.09 2.51 -4.45
CA ASN A 124 -13.05 2.67 -5.90
C ASN A 124 -12.06 1.69 -6.52
N PRO A 125 -12.53 0.52 -6.93
CA PRO A 125 -11.68 -0.49 -7.57
C PRO A 125 -10.96 0.01 -8.83
N GLU A 126 -11.41 1.11 -9.41
CA GLU A 126 -10.76 1.74 -10.56
C GLU A 126 -9.47 2.49 -10.22
N THR A 127 -9.24 2.81 -8.96
CA THR A 127 -7.99 3.46 -8.50
C THR A 127 -6.85 2.48 -8.27
N GLY A 128 -7.16 1.19 -8.13
CA GLY A 128 -6.17 0.11 -8.07
C GLY A 128 -5.59 -0.23 -9.45
N LEU A 129 -4.50 -0.99 -9.47
CA LEU A 129 -3.97 -1.56 -10.71
C LEU A 129 -5.02 -2.46 -11.37
N LYS A 130 -5.59 -2.04 -12.51
CA LYS A 130 -6.57 -2.82 -13.24
C LYS A 130 -5.88 -3.92 -14.02
N MET A 131 -6.24 -5.17 -13.74
CA MET A 131 -5.90 -6.30 -14.62
C MET A 131 -6.44 -6.10 -16.05
N SER A 132 -7.50 -5.29 -16.23
CA SER A 132 -8.03 -4.96 -17.55
C SER A 132 -7.09 -4.11 -18.41
N GLU A 133 -6.32 -3.22 -17.82
CA GLU A 133 -5.33 -2.41 -18.54
C GLU A 133 -4.13 -3.24 -19.03
N LEU A 134 -3.89 -4.40 -18.41
CA LEU A 134 -2.85 -5.34 -18.84
C LEU A 134 -3.21 -6.06 -20.14
N ASN A 135 -4.50 -6.27 -20.38
CA ASN A 135 -4.97 -6.92 -21.62
C ASN A 135 -4.85 -6.02 -22.85
N GLU A 136 -4.74 -4.69 -22.67
CA GLU A 136 -4.54 -3.73 -23.76
C GLU A 136 -3.10 -3.67 -24.27
N LEU A 137 -2.15 -4.32 -23.57
CA LEU A 137 -0.73 -4.27 -23.91
C LEU A 137 -0.36 -5.07 -25.18
N GLY A 138 -1.28 -5.84 -25.76
CA GLY A 138 -1.07 -6.65 -26.97
C GLY A 138 -0.05 -7.78 -26.80
N GLU A 139 0.09 -8.63 -27.83
CA GLU A 139 1.13 -9.69 -27.84
C GLU A 139 2.52 -9.06 -27.89
N ARG A 140 3.34 -9.32 -26.89
CA ARG A 140 4.73 -8.86 -26.82
C ARG A 140 5.71 -10.00 -27.01
N THR A 141 6.88 -9.68 -27.55
CA THR A 141 7.98 -10.62 -27.67
C THR A 141 8.40 -11.11 -26.29
N ARG A 142 8.46 -12.41 -26.09
CA ARG A 142 8.88 -13.00 -24.81
C ARG A 142 10.31 -12.60 -24.48
N SER A 143 10.54 -12.13 -23.26
CA SER A 143 11.85 -11.77 -22.74
C SER A 143 12.26 -12.74 -21.63
N SER A 144 13.45 -13.29 -21.77
CA SER A 144 14.06 -14.18 -20.78
C SER A 144 14.94 -13.44 -19.77
N VAL A 145 14.90 -12.10 -19.75
CA VAL A 145 15.62 -11.30 -18.75
C VAL A 145 15.16 -11.72 -17.35
N PRO A 146 16.09 -12.15 -16.47
CA PRO A 146 15.74 -12.56 -15.13
C PRO A 146 15.46 -11.35 -14.26
N ILE A 147 14.29 -11.34 -13.63
CA ILE A 147 13.80 -10.28 -12.74
C ILE A 147 13.55 -10.87 -11.37
N LEU A 148 14.18 -10.30 -10.34
CA LEU A 148 13.91 -10.60 -8.94
C LEU A 148 12.89 -9.61 -8.41
N ILE A 149 11.85 -10.12 -7.76
CA ILE A 149 10.76 -9.34 -7.17
C ILE A 149 10.75 -9.60 -5.67
N ALA A 150 10.81 -8.53 -4.88
CA ALA A 150 10.70 -8.58 -3.43
C ALA A 150 9.49 -7.74 -2.99
N GLU A 151 8.43 -8.40 -2.55
CA GLU A 151 7.17 -7.78 -2.16
C GLU A 151 6.51 -8.63 -1.07
N ASP A 152 6.19 -8.03 0.08
CA ASP A 152 5.64 -8.72 1.24
C ASP A 152 4.11 -8.87 1.20
N SER A 153 3.45 -8.09 0.36
CA SER A 153 2.01 -8.24 0.10
C SER A 153 1.75 -9.33 -0.93
N PRO A 154 1.11 -10.46 -0.58
CA PRO A 154 0.82 -11.54 -1.55
C PRO A 154 -0.02 -11.06 -2.73
N LEU A 155 -0.92 -10.11 -2.49
CA LEU A 155 -1.77 -9.52 -3.54
C LEU A 155 -0.94 -8.68 -4.51
N LEU A 156 -0.10 -7.77 -4.01
CA LEU A 156 0.77 -6.94 -4.85
C LEU A 156 1.82 -7.77 -5.57
N ASN A 157 2.43 -8.76 -4.90
CA ASN A 157 3.37 -9.69 -5.52
C ASN A 157 2.72 -10.39 -6.72
N LYS A 158 1.50 -10.92 -6.53
CA LYS A 158 0.74 -11.54 -7.62
C LYS A 158 0.46 -10.57 -8.76
N LEU A 159 0.01 -9.33 -8.46
CA LEU A 159 -0.27 -8.31 -9.48
C LEU A 159 0.99 -7.94 -10.27
N ILE A 160 2.13 -7.77 -9.61
CA ILE A 160 3.42 -7.47 -10.27
C ILE A 160 3.81 -8.63 -11.19
N VAL A 161 3.75 -9.87 -10.68
CA VAL A 161 4.08 -11.08 -11.45
C VAL A 161 3.16 -11.22 -12.66
N ASP A 162 1.86 -11.07 -12.49
CA ASP A 162 0.88 -11.19 -13.58
C ASP A 162 1.06 -10.07 -14.62
N SER A 163 1.38 -8.85 -14.17
CA SER A 163 1.69 -7.71 -15.04
C SER A 163 2.94 -7.94 -15.88
N LEU A 164 4.00 -8.45 -15.26
CA LEU A 164 5.25 -8.75 -15.97
C LEU A 164 5.08 -9.90 -16.95
N LYS A 165 4.32 -10.95 -16.59
CA LYS A 165 3.99 -12.05 -17.51
C LYS A 165 3.17 -11.55 -18.70
N ALA A 166 2.17 -10.70 -18.49
CA ALA A 166 1.41 -10.06 -19.55
C ALA A 166 2.29 -9.18 -20.45
N ALA A 167 3.30 -8.52 -19.88
CA ALA A 167 4.30 -7.75 -20.62
C ALA A 167 5.34 -8.63 -21.36
N GLY A 168 5.28 -9.96 -21.24
CA GLY A 168 6.14 -10.91 -21.96
C GLY A 168 7.38 -11.37 -21.20
N TYR A 169 7.57 -10.99 -19.93
CA TYR A 169 8.67 -11.48 -19.10
C TYR A 169 8.35 -12.86 -18.56
N VAL A 170 9.23 -13.84 -18.79
CA VAL A 170 8.97 -15.25 -18.41
C VAL A 170 9.89 -15.75 -17.30
N ASN A 171 10.99 -15.06 -17.02
CA ASN A 171 11.96 -15.47 -16.01
C ASN A 171 11.84 -14.56 -14.78
N LEU A 172 10.92 -14.92 -13.88
CA LEU A 172 10.60 -14.14 -12.68
C LEU A 172 10.91 -14.96 -11.44
N ILE A 173 11.70 -14.39 -10.54
CA ILE A 173 11.98 -14.92 -9.21
C ILE A 173 11.27 -13.99 -8.23
N HIS A 174 10.40 -14.53 -7.40
CA HIS A 174 9.66 -13.73 -6.41
C HIS A 174 10.00 -14.17 -4.99
N THR A 175 10.10 -13.20 -4.09
CA THR A 175 10.39 -13.37 -2.67
C THR A 175 9.38 -12.57 -1.85
N GLU A 176 9.13 -13.00 -0.63
CA GLU A 176 8.10 -12.44 0.25
C GLU A 176 8.65 -11.36 1.21
N ASN A 177 9.95 -11.14 1.21
CA ASN A 177 10.59 -10.12 2.03
C ASN A 177 12.00 -9.80 1.51
N GLY A 178 12.56 -8.70 2.01
CA GLY A 178 13.89 -8.23 1.62
C GLY A 178 15.01 -9.18 2.02
N GLN A 179 14.88 -9.95 3.11
CA GLN A 179 15.91 -10.90 3.53
C GLN A 179 16.03 -12.05 2.52
N GLN A 180 14.91 -12.64 2.07
CA GLN A 180 14.94 -13.69 1.06
C GLN A 180 15.55 -13.20 -0.26
N ALA A 181 15.20 -11.97 -0.68
CA ALA A 181 15.80 -11.37 -1.88
C ALA A 181 17.31 -11.18 -1.73
N TYR A 182 17.76 -10.71 -0.58
CA TYR A 182 19.19 -10.56 -0.27
C TYR A 182 19.92 -11.90 -0.28
N ASP A 183 19.32 -12.94 0.27
CA ASP A 183 19.90 -14.29 0.31
C ASP A 183 20.07 -14.84 -1.12
N VAL A 184 19.07 -14.65 -2.01
CA VAL A 184 19.17 -15.00 -3.44
C VAL A 184 20.33 -14.27 -4.11
N ILE A 185 20.43 -12.95 -3.92
CA ILE A 185 21.51 -12.14 -4.52
C ILE A 185 22.87 -12.60 -4.01
N THR A 186 23.01 -12.83 -2.71
CA THR A 186 24.27 -13.24 -2.08
C THR A 186 24.70 -14.60 -2.62
N GLN A 187 23.78 -15.57 -2.67
CA GLN A 187 24.06 -16.90 -3.21
C GLN A 187 24.52 -16.83 -4.68
N CYS A 188 23.77 -16.07 -5.52
CA CYS A 188 24.14 -15.91 -6.93
C CYS A 188 25.51 -15.22 -7.10
N LYS A 189 25.86 -14.30 -6.20
CA LYS A 189 27.16 -13.62 -6.21
C LYS A 189 28.31 -14.58 -5.83
N GLU A 190 28.11 -15.41 -4.79
CA GLU A 190 29.10 -16.42 -4.38
C GLU A 190 29.33 -17.46 -5.46
N ASP A 191 28.28 -17.87 -6.16
CA ASP A 191 28.33 -18.84 -7.26
C ASP A 191 28.85 -18.23 -8.57
N GLY A 192 29.05 -16.90 -8.64
CA GLY A 192 29.47 -16.21 -9.86
C GLY A 192 28.42 -16.21 -10.98
N THR A 193 27.15 -16.41 -10.63
CA THR A 193 26.02 -16.56 -11.59
C THR A 193 25.03 -15.39 -11.55
N LEU A 194 25.38 -14.29 -10.86
CA LEU A 194 24.47 -13.17 -10.63
C LEU A 194 23.84 -12.65 -11.92
N ASP A 195 24.64 -12.37 -12.96
CA ASP A 195 24.16 -11.85 -14.24
C ASP A 195 23.21 -12.81 -14.99
N GLN A 196 23.24 -14.11 -14.64
CA GLN A 196 22.39 -15.12 -15.27
C GLN A 196 21.02 -15.23 -14.56
N HIS A 197 20.97 -14.87 -13.27
CA HIS A 197 19.78 -15.04 -12.42
C HIS A 197 19.13 -13.74 -11.99
N VAL A 198 19.86 -12.60 -11.98
CA VAL A 198 19.32 -11.31 -11.57
C VAL A 198 19.88 -10.20 -12.44
N ARG A 199 19.07 -9.67 -13.34
CA ARG A 199 19.40 -8.53 -14.22
C ARG A 199 18.60 -7.29 -13.86
N CYS A 200 17.47 -7.47 -13.18
CA CYS A 200 16.61 -6.40 -12.71
C CYS A 200 16.04 -6.81 -11.34
N ILE A 201 15.91 -5.84 -10.45
CA ILE A 201 15.29 -6.03 -9.14
C ILE A 201 14.12 -5.06 -9.07
N ILE A 202 12.95 -5.58 -8.69
CA ILE A 202 11.77 -4.80 -8.33
C ILE A 202 11.53 -5.08 -6.85
N THR A 203 11.63 -4.05 -6.01
CA THR A 203 11.51 -4.21 -4.57
C THR A 203 10.61 -3.12 -4.00
N ASP A 204 9.74 -3.50 -3.04
CA ASP A 204 9.15 -2.51 -2.16
C ASP A 204 10.23 -1.90 -1.26
N ILE A 205 10.06 -0.64 -0.91
CA ILE A 205 10.98 0.11 -0.05
C ILE A 205 10.72 -0.23 1.42
N GLU A 206 9.47 -0.52 1.77
CA GLU A 206 9.03 -0.70 3.15
C GLU A 206 8.57 -2.13 3.41
N MET A 207 9.51 -3.03 3.61
CA MET A 207 9.23 -4.44 3.93
C MET A 207 9.65 -4.81 5.36
N PRO A 208 8.94 -5.77 6.01
CA PRO A 208 9.40 -6.39 7.25
C PRO A 208 10.76 -7.07 7.05
N GLU A 209 11.56 -7.16 8.12
CA GLU A 209 12.86 -7.79 8.22
C GLU A 209 14.00 -7.03 7.53
N MET A 210 13.90 -6.74 6.25
CA MET A 210 14.88 -5.93 5.51
C MET A 210 14.16 -5.10 4.45
N ASP A 211 14.36 -3.78 4.50
CA ASP A 211 13.80 -2.85 3.52
C ASP A 211 14.59 -2.81 2.20
N GLY A 212 13.96 -2.32 1.14
CA GLY A 212 14.55 -2.25 -0.20
C GLY A 212 15.80 -1.38 -0.30
N HIS A 213 16.04 -0.45 0.65
CA HIS A 213 17.25 0.39 0.66
C HIS A 213 18.54 -0.36 0.98
N ARG A 214 18.45 -1.55 1.59
CA ARG A 214 19.62 -2.38 1.93
C ARG A 214 20.02 -3.35 0.84
N GLN A 215 19.21 -3.44 -0.23
CA GLN A 215 19.45 -4.36 -1.36
C GLN A 215 20.21 -3.69 -2.51
N THR A 216 20.28 -2.38 -2.54
CA THR A 216 21.02 -1.57 -3.51
C THR A 216 22.37 -1.16 -2.99
#